data_36692bfe1512baf26e36058dc5f9630b
#
_entry.id   36692bfe1512baf26e36058dc5f9630b
#
_cell.length_a   1.000
_cell.length_b   1.000
_cell.length_c   1.000
_cell.angle_alpha   90.00
_cell.angle_beta   90.00
_cell.angle_gamma   90.00
#
_symmetry.space_group_name_H-M   'P 1'
#
loop_
_entity.id
_entity.type
_entity.pdbx_description
1 polymer ?
#
loop_
_entity_poly.entity_id
_entity_poly.type
_entity_poly.pdbx_seq_one_letter_code
_entity_poly.pdbx_strand_id
1 'polypeptide(L)'
;MENQDYFCSVIRDVKFGENVKIYGFVNLYGCEIGDCTRIGAFVEIQKGANIGANCKISSHSFICEGVTLEDGVFVGHQVAFINDRYPRATNATGQLQSEQDWFMERTLVKRGASIGSGSVILSNITIGENAIVGAGSVVTKDVPANAIVAGNPARLIRYVTTEEPVAAVYERRKTGAHRAPLQ
;
A
#
# COMPACT_ATOMS: atom_id res chain seq x y z
N MET A 1 12.66 12.85 26.88
CA MET A 1 13.49 12.76 25.66
C MET A 1 13.42 11.31 25.21
N GLU A 2 12.59 11.04 24.22
CA GLU A 2 12.52 9.70 23.64
C GLU A 2 13.75 9.54 22.75
N ASN A 3 14.60 8.56 23.09
CA ASN A 3 15.70 8.15 22.22
C ASN A 3 15.09 7.58 20.93
N GLN A 4 15.09 8.38 19.88
CA GLN A 4 14.86 7.89 18.53
C GLN A 4 16.22 7.51 17.95
N ASP A 5 16.63 6.27 18.18
CA ASP A 5 17.82 5.73 17.54
C ASP A 5 17.53 5.43 16.07
N TYR A 6 17.81 6.38 15.18
CA TYR A 6 17.69 6.22 13.72
C TYR A 6 18.87 5.48 13.08
N PHE A 7 19.56 4.63 13.83
CA PHE A 7 20.87 4.10 13.45
C PHE A 7 20.92 3.25 12.17
N CYS A 8 19.78 2.87 11.57
CA CYS A 8 19.75 2.06 10.35
C CYS A 8 18.64 2.47 9.39
N SER A 9 18.27 3.74 9.34
CA SER A 9 17.31 4.25 8.36
C SER A 9 18.01 5.07 7.30
N VAL A 10 17.65 4.88 6.03
CA VAL A 10 18.07 5.72 4.91
C VAL A 10 16.89 6.62 4.54
N ILE A 11 17.07 7.93 4.68
CA ILE A 11 16.08 8.95 4.31
C ILE A 11 16.81 10.00 3.47
N ARG A 12 16.44 10.11 2.16
CA ARG A 12 17.08 11.02 1.20
C ARG A 12 16.02 11.69 0.33
N ASP A 13 16.09 13.00 0.21
CA ASP A 13 15.23 13.80 -0.69
C ASP A 13 13.74 13.53 -0.52
N VAL A 14 13.29 13.33 0.72
CA VAL A 14 11.89 13.06 1.06
C VAL A 14 11.22 14.36 1.48
N LYS A 15 10.05 14.64 0.90
CA LYS A 15 9.19 15.73 1.35
C LYS A 15 8.18 15.20 2.37
N PHE A 16 8.24 15.71 3.58
CA PHE A 16 7.33 15.34 4.65
C PHE A 16 6.30 16.44 4.91
N GLY A 17 5.06 16.04 5.08
CA GLY A 17 4.03 16.86 5.72
C GLY A 17 4.22 16.95 7.24
N GLU A 18 3.26 17.56 7.90
CA GLU A 18 3.28 17.76 9.35
C GLU A 18 2.96 16.45 10.11
N ASN A 19 3.57 16.26 11.28
CA ASN A 19 3.28 15.17 12.22
C ASN A 19 3.44 13.75 11.64
N VAL A 20 4.28 13.56 10.63
CA VAL A 20 4.62 12.23 10.11
C VAL A 20 5.39 11.44 11.18
N LYS A 21 5.01 10.16 11.38
CA LYS A 21 5.70 9.26 12.32
C LYS A 21 6.35 8.10 11.57
N ILE A 22 7.65 7.92 11.80
CA ILE A 22 8.45 6.86 11.17
C ILE A 22 9.01 5.97 12.27
N TYR A 23 8.83 4.66 12.09
CA TYR A 23 9.42 3.63 12.94
C TYR A 23 10.68 3.09 12.24
N GLY A 24 11.81 3.04 12.88
CA GLY A 24 13.16 2.81 12.32
C GLY A 24 13.35 1.71 11.27
N PHE A 25 14.56 1.60 10.74
CA PHE A 25 14.97 0.66 9.69
C PHE A 25 14.24 0.85 8.35
N VAL A 26 13.93 2.07 7.98
CA VAL A 26 13.26 2.39 6.70
C VAL A 26 14.25 2.78 5.62
N ASN A 27 13.84 2.60 4.35
CA ASN A 27 14.52 3.13 3.18
C ASN A 27 13.54 4.02 2.40
N LEU A 28 13.65 5.34 2.59
CA LEU A 28 12.77 6.33 1.97
C LEU A 28 13.61 7.26 1.11
N TYR A 29 13.31 7.41 -0.17
CA TYR A 29 14.05 8.31 -1.03
C TYR A 29 13.23 8.89 -2.16
N GLY A 30 13.38 10.19 -2.41
CA GLY A 30 12.77 10.91 -3.53
C GLY A 30 11.25 10.85 -3.57
N CYS A 31 10.57 10.61 -2.44
CA CYS A 31 9.13 10.45 -2.32
C CYS A 31 8.48 11.62 -1.55
N GLU A 32 7.16 11.69 -1.59
CA GLU A 32 6.37 12.66 -0.84
C GLU A 32 5.44 11.93 0.13
N ILE A 33 5.37 12.39 1.38
CA ILE A 33 4.58 11.78 2.46
C ILE A 33 3.76 12.85 3.14
N GLY A 34 2.44 12.75 3.05
CA GLY A 34 1.49 13.72 3.58
C GLY A 34 1.33 13.66 5.10
N ASP A 35 0.61 14.66 5.61
CA ASP A 35 0.43 14.94 7.03
C ASP A 35 -0.10 13.75 7.83
N CYS A 36 0.33 13.64 9.08
CA CYS A 36 -0.13 12.65 10.05
C CYS A 36 0.04 11.18 9.64
N THR A 37 0.76 10.91 8.55
CA THR A 37 1.00 9.56 8.03
C THR A 37 1.99 8.81 8.92
N ARG A 38 1.79 7.49 9.04
CA ARG A 38 2.61 6.60 9.87
C ARG A 38 3.28 5.55 9.01
N ILE A 39 4.61 5.46 9.11
CA ILE A 39 5.44 4.51 8.36
C ILE A 39 6.04 3.50 9.34
N GLY A 40 5.68 2.23 9.17
CA GLY A 40 6.17 1.10 9.96
C GLY A 40 7.65 0.79 9.71
N ALA A 41 8.23 -0.04 10.56
CA ALA A 41 9.62 -0.47 10.40
C ALA A 41 9.82 -1.32 9.14
N PHE A 42 11.01 -1.28 8.57
CA PHE A 42 11.40 -2.04 7.37
C PHE A 42 10.56 -1.71 6.12
N VAL A 43 9.98 -0.52 6.06
CA VAL A 43 9.27 -0.03 4.87
C VAL A 43 10.27 0.57 3.90
N GLU A 44 10.11 0.26 2.62
CA GLU A 44 10.77 0.97 1.53
C GLU A 44 9.75 1.76 0.71
N ILE A 45 10.05 3.05 0.46
CA ILE A 45 9.28 3.92 -0.45
C ILE A 45 10.25 4.59 -1.40
N GLN A 46 10.06 4.34 -2.70
CA GLN A 46 10.99 4.76 -3.75
C GLN A 46 10.67 6.16 -4.30
N LYS A 47 11.62 6.69 -5.08
CA LYS A 47 11.50 7.97 -5.77
C LYS A 47 10.19 8.06 -6.58
N GLY A 48 9.57 9.23 -6.59
CA GLY A 48 8.35 9.46 -7.36
C GLY A 48 7.07 8.78 -6.81
N ALA A 49 7.16 8.06 -5.68
CA ALA A 49 5.97 7.60 -4.98
C ALA A 49 5.35 8.76 -4.17
N ASN A 50 4.01 8.83 -4.16
CA ASN A 50 3.26 9.85 -3.45
C ASN A 50 2.32 9.20 -2.43
N ILE A 51 2.48 9.57 -1.16
CA ILE A 51 1.66 9.08 -0.05
C ILE A 51 0.87 10.25 0.50
N GLY A 52 -0.46 10.14 0.49
CA GLY A 52 -1.37 11.14 1.02
C GLY A 52 -1.30 11.29 2.54
N ALA A 53 -2.18 12.14 3.06
CA ALA A 53 -2.30 12.40 4.49
C ALA A 53 -3.06 11.27 5.23
N ASN A 54 -2.82 11.14 6.54
CA ASN A 54 -3.49 10.18 7.41
C ASN A 54 -3.37 8.71 6.96
N CYS A 55 -2.37 8.37 6.18
CA CYS A 55 -2.10 6.99 5.76
C CYS A 55 -1.43 6.20 6.87
N LYS A 56 -1.57 4.88 6.80
CA LYS A 56 -0.85 3.96 7.67
C LYS A 56 -0.21 2.87 6.83
N ILE A 57 1.12 2.90 6.73
CA ILE A 57 1.92 1.91 6.03
C ILE A 57 2.54 0.98 7.07
N SER A 58 2.13 -0.28 7.07
CA SER A 58 2.63 -1.25 8.05
C SER A 58 3.98 -1.83 7.63
N SER A 59 4.67 -2.45 8.60
CA SER A 59 6.05 -2.94 8.46
C SER A 59 6.26 -3.87 7.26
N HIS A 60 7.48 -3.84 6.71
CA HIS A 60 7.94 -4.69 5.62
C HIS A 60 7.19 -4.48 4.29
N SER A 61 6.52 -3.35 4.11
CA SER A 61 5.85 -3.05 2.84
C SER A 61 6.79 -2.35 1.88
N PHE A 62 6.64 -2.66 0.60
CA PHE A 62 7.41 -2.10 -0.50
C PHE A 62 6.51 -1.28 -1.42
N ILE A 63 6.80 0.01 -1.55
CA ILE A 63 6.09 0.95 -2.40
C ILE A 63 7.05 1.49 -3.45
N CYS A 64 6.94 0.96 -4.66
CA CYS A 64 7.83 1.31 -5.76
C CYS A 64 7.48 2.65 -6.41
N GLU A 65 8.38 3.11 -7.28
CA GLU A 65 8.17 4.28 -8.14
C GLU A 65 6.85 4.17 -8.92
N GLY A 66 6.13 5.29 -9.06
CA GLY A 66 4.87 5.36 -9.80
C GLY A 66 3.62 5.02 -9.00
N VAL A 67 3.75 4.66 -7.73
CA VAL A 67 2.61 4.42 -6.84
C VAL A 67 2.13 5.72 -6.21
N THR A 68 0.82 5.94 -6.26
CA THR A 68 0.14 7.01 -5.53
C THR A 68 -0.88 6.42 -4.57
N LEU A 69 -0.75 6.75 -3.29
CA LEU A 69 -1.76 6.47 -2.27
C LEU A 69 -2.43 7.80 -1.92
N GLU A 70 -3.75 7.89 -2.09
CA GLU A 70 -4.52 9.04 -1.61
C GLU A 70 -4.67 9.02 -0.09
N ASP A 71 -5.36 10.02 0.47
CA ASP A 71 -5.50 10.17 1.92
C ASP A 71 -6.24 9.00 2.59
N GLY A 72 -5.84 8.70 3.82
CA GLY A 72 -6.52 7.70 4.65
C GLY A 72 -6.32 6.25 4.20
N VAL A 73 -5.39 5.97 3.31
CA VAL A 73 -5.11 4.62 2.85
C VAL A 73 -4.42 3.80 3.92
N PHE A 74 -4.89 2.58 4.13
CA PHE A 74 -4.24 1.58 4.96
C PHE A 74 -3.50 0.55 4.11
N VAL A 75 -2.21 0.37 4.38
CA VAL A 75 -1.38 -0.69 3.80
C VAL A 75 -0.95 -1.64 4.92
N GLY A 76 -1.36 -2.89 4.80
CA GLY A 76 -1.02 -3.97 5.74
C GLY A 76 0.47 -4.31 5.72
N HIS A 77 0.87 -5.25 6.57
CA HIS A 77 2.25 -5.72 6.62
C HIS A 77 2.62 -6.50 5.35
N GLN A 78 3.87 -6.39 4.89
CA GLN A 78 4.40 -7.19 3.77
C GLN A 78 3.60 -7.02 2.46
N VAL A 79 3.03 -5.86 2.23
CA VAL A 79 2.39 -5.54 0.95
C VAL A 79 3.48 -5.14 -0.05
N ALA A 80 3.41 -5.67 -1.26
CA ALA A 80 4.32 -5.34 -2.34
C ALA A 80 3.57 -4.74 -3.53
N PHE A 81 4.01 -3.56 -3.98
CA PHE A 81 3.57 -2.97 -5.23
C PHE A 81 4.57 -3.29 -6.34
N ILE A 82 4.08 -3.55 -7.54
CA ILE A 82 4.85 -3.85 -8.73
C ILE A 82 4.69 -2.70 -9.74
N ASN A 83 5.77 -2.27 -10.39
CA ASN A 83 5.73 -1.22 -11.43
C ASN A 83 6.27 -1.69 -12.79
N ASP A 84 6.72 -2.92 -12.87
CA ASP A 84 7.10 -3.60 -14.12
C ASP A 84 6.32 -4.92 -14.23
N ARG A 85 5.45 -5.02 -15.22
CA ARG A 85 4.62 -6.21 -15.47
C ARG A 85 5.41 -7.38 -16.04
N TYR A 86 6.50 -7.10 -16.75
CA TYR A 86 7.31 -8.09 -17.45
C TYR A 86 8.80 -7.97 -17.10
N PRO A 87 9.15 -8.07 -15.81
CA PRO A 87 10.50 -7.80 -15.35
C PRO A 87 11.54 -8.75 -15.98
N ARG A 88 12.66 -8.19 -16.37
CA ARG A 88 13.81 -8.93 -16.87
C ARG A 88 15.07 -8.37 -16.24
N ALA A 89 16.04 -9.23 -15.96
CA ALA A 89 17.35 -8.79 -15.48
C ALA A 89 18.20 -8.22 -16.62
N THR A 90 18.01 -8.73 -17.85
CA THR A 90 18.81 -8.35 -19.00
C THR A 90 17.94 -7.90 -20.17
N ASN A 91 18.48 -7.02 -20.99
CA ASN A 91 17.90 -6.59 -22.25
C ASN A 91 18.14 -7.63 -23.37
N ALA A 92 17.70 -7.34 -24.59
CA ALA A 92 17.80 -8.24 -25.74
C ALA A 92 19.25 -8.58 -26.15
N THR A 93 20.23 -7.78 -25.72
CA THR A 93 21.66 -8.02 -26.00
C THR A 93 22.37 -8.80 -24.87
N GLY A 94 21.63 -9.20 -23.81
CA GLY A 94 22.19 -9.92 -22.67
C GLY A 94 22.87 -9.05 -21.63
N GLN A 95 22.82 -7.70 -21.76
CA GLN A 95 23.34 -6.76 -20.77
C GLN A 95 22.30 -6.49 -19.69
N LEU A 96 22.73 -6.11 -18.49
CA LEU A 96 21.82 -5.66 -17.43
C LEU A 96 20.94 -4.53 -17.95
N GLN A 97 19.63 -4.62 -17.66
CA GLN A 97 18.68 -3.56 -18.00
C GLN A 97 19.06 -2.25 -17.32
N SER A 98 18.87 -1.17 -18.07
CA SER A 98 18.94 0.22 -17.60
C SER A 98 17.53 0.81 -17.49
N GLU A 99 17.42 2.06 -17.04
CA GLU A 99 16.13 2.79 -16.99
C GLU A 99 15.46 2.95 -18.37
N GLN A 100 16.20 2.75 -19.47
CA GLN A 100 15.69 2.87 -20.84
C GLN A 100 15.11 1.56 -21.40
N ASP A 101 15.36 0.45 -20.74
CA ASP A 101 15.01 -0.89 -21.22
C ASP A 101 13.65 -1.40 -20.71
N TRP A 102 12.98 -0.64 -19.84
CA TRP A 102 11.67 -1.02 -19.29
C TRP A 102 10.74 0.17 -19.20
N PHE A 103 9.46 -0.09 -19.02
CA PHE A 103 8.42 0.93 -18.94
C PHE A 103 7.75 0.89 -17.58
N MET A 104 7.83 1.99 -16.84
CA MET A 104 7.20 2.14 -15.55
C MET A 104 5.68 2.28 -15.69
N GLU A 105 4.93 1.39 -15.10
CA GLU A 105 3.47 1.46 -15.00
C GLU A 105 3.06 2.05 -13.64
N ARG A 106 2.03 2.90 -13.66
CA ARG A 106 1.56 3.61 -12.45
C ARG A 106 0.44 2.86 -11.77
N THR A 107 0.37 2.95 -10.46
CA THR A 107 -0.72 2.38 -9.65
C THR A 107 -1.31 3.46 -8.75
N LEU A 108 -2.64 3.52 -8.70
CA LEU A 108 -3.39 4.48 -7.88
C LEU A 108 -4.22 3.74 -6.84
N VAL A 109 -4.04 4.09 -5.57
CA VAL A 109 -4.89 3.65 -4.46
C VAL A 109 -5.68 4.85 -3.98
N LYS A 110 -6.99 4.80 -4.17
CA LYS A 110 -7.88 5.91 -3.84
C LYS A 110 -8.18 5.99 -2.35
N ARG A 111 -8.70 7.15 -1.96
CA ARG A 111 -8.99 7.53 -0.57
C ARG A 111 -9.68 6.42 0.22
N GLY A 112 -9.21 6.23 1.46
CA GLY A 112 -9.82 5.31 2.41
C GLY A 112 -9.73 3.83 2.09
N ALA A 113 -9.07 3.44 0.98
CA ALA A 113 -8.88 2.05 0.64
C ALA A 113 -7.98 1.33 1.66
N SER A 114 -8.20 0.04 1.84
CA SER A 114 -7.45 -0.81 2.76
C SER A 114 -6.88 -2.03 2.04
N ILE A 115 -5.57 -2.22 2.16
CA ILE A 115 -4.87 -3.36 1.55
C ILE A 115 -4.41 -4.30 2.66
N GLY A 116 -4.93 -5.52 2.66
CA GLY A 116 -4.60 -6.57 3.63
C GLY A 116 -3.15 -7.03 3.54
N SER A 117 -2.62 -7.47 4.68
CA SER A 117 -1.23 -7.93 4.80
C SER A 117 -0.88 -9.04 3.82
N GLY A 118 0.35 -9.04 3.32
CA GLY A 118 0.86 -10.05 2.39
C GLY A 118 0.28 -9.97 0.98
N SER A 119 -0.42 -8.90 0.63
CA SER A 119 -0.97 -8.72 -0.72
C SER A 119 0.07 -8.23 -1.71
N VAL A 120 -0.07 -8.64 -2.96
CA VAL A 120 0.71 -8.15 -4.09
C VAL A 120 -0.21 -7.38 -5.04
N ILE A 121 0.17 -6.16 -5.36
CA ILE A 121 -0.57 -5.28 -6.26
C ILE A 121 0.23 -5.15 -7.56
N LEU A 122 -0.29 -5.70 -8.65
CA LEU A 122 0.35 -5.57 -9.95
C LEU A 122 0.28 -4.12 -10.45
N SER A 123 1.09 -3.82 -11.43
CA SER A 123 1.18 -2.51 -12.06
C SER A 123 -0.06 -2.13 -12.88
N ASN A 124 -0.22 -0.85 -13.15
CA ASN A 124 -1.30 -0.27 -13.96
C ASN A 124 -2.70 -0.61 -13.41
N ILE A 125 -2.86 -0.49 -12.08
CA ILE A 125 -4.10 -0.82 -11.37
C ILE A 125 -4.59 0.40 -10.61
N THR A 126 -5.91 0.57 -10.61
CA THR A 126 -6.60 1.48 -9.71
C THR A 126 -7.35 0.69 -8.64
N ILE A 127 -7.04 0.92 -7.37
CA ILE A 127 -7.85 0.46 -6.23
C ILE A 127 -8.81 1.58 -5.87
N GLY A 128 -10.11 1.32 -6.03
CA GLY A 128 -11.17 2.32 -5.85
C GLY A 128 -11.33 2.80 -4.42
N GLU A 129 -12.02 3.92 -4.27
CA GLU A 129 -12.29 4.56 -2.98
C GLU A 129 -12.97 3.60 -2.00
N ASN A 130 -12.50 3.56 -0.74
CA ASN A 130 -12.99 2.69 0.33
C ASN A 130 -12.98 1.18 -0.01
N ALA A 131 -12.28 0.77 -1.07
CA ALA A 131 -12.16 -0.65 -1.40
C ALA A 131 -11.32 -1.38 -0.35
N ILE A 132 -11.59 -2.68 -0.20
CA ILE A 132 -10.86 -3.55 0.73
C ILE A 132 -10.26 -4.71 -0.06
N VAL A 133 -8.95 -4.84 0.01
CA VAL A 133 -8.20 -6.01 -0.49
C VAL A 133 -7.94 -6.94 0.68
N GLY A 134 -8.44 -8.17 0.61
CA GLY A 134 -8.22 -9.20 1.62
C GLY A 134 -6.73 -9.57 1.73
N ALA A 135 -6.29 -9.97 2.93
CA ALA A 135 -4.91 -10.38 3.16
C ALA A 135 -4.47 -11.55 2.24
N GLY A 136 -3.20 -11.54 1.81
CA GLY A 136 -2.63 -12.57 0.93
C GLY A 136 -3.15 -12.54 -0.51
N SER A 137 -3.80 -11.46 -0.94
CA SER A 137 -4.38 -11.37 -2.28
C SER A 137 -3.36 -10.94 -3.33
N VAL A 138 -3.55 -11.39 -4.58
CA VAL A 138 -2.83 -10.89 -5.74
C VAL A 138 -3.80 -10.10 -6.61
N VAL A 139 -3.70 -8.77 -6.57
CA VAL A 139 -4.57 -7.87 -7.34
C VAL A 139 -4.01 -7.71 -8.74
N THR A 140 -4.74 -8.20 -9.73
CA THR A 140 -4.32 -8.25 -11.14
C THR A 140 -5.15 -7.35 -12.05
N LYS A 141 -6.19 -6.69 -11.51
CA LYS A 141 -7.12 -5.81 -12.23
C LYS A 141 -7.61 -4.72 -11.30
N ASP A 142 -8.18 -3.67 -11.87
CA ASP A 142 -8.80 -2.60 -11.10
C ASP A 142 -9.84 -3.14 -10.12
N VAL A 143 -9.86 -2.50 -8.96
CA VAL A 143 -10.82 -2.80 -7.88
C VAL A 143 -11.83 -1.65 -7.83
N PRO A 144 -13.14 -1.92 -8.01
CA PRO A 144 -14.16 -0.89 -7.92
C PRO A 144 -14.22 -0.22 -6.55
N ALA A 145 -14.73 1.01 -6.49
CA ALA A 145 -14.99 1.68 -5.22
C ALA A 145 -15.93 0.85 -4.34
N ASN A 146 -15.69 0.85 -3.03
CA ASN A 146 -16.43 0.10 -2.02
C ASN A 146 -16.44 -1.43 -2.23
N ALA A 147 -15.64 -1.98 -3.14
CA ALA A 147 -15.55 -3.41 -3.35
C ALA A 147 -14.65 -4.08 -2.31
N ILE A 148 -15.02 -5.29 -1.88
CA ILE A 148 -14.17 -6.20 -1.14
C ILE A 148 -13.72 -7.29 -2.11
N VAL A 149 -12.41 -7.38 -2.32
CA VAL A 149 -11.79 -8.39 -3.18
C VAL A 149 -10.83 -9.26 -2.37
N ALA A 150 -10.67 -10.53 -2.73
CA ALA A 150 -9.68 -11.40 -2.10
C ALA A 150 -9.26 -12.55 -3.03
N GLY A 151 -8.15 -13.19 -2.71
CA GLY A 151 -7.62 -14.39 -3.36
C GLY A 151 -6.48 -14.14 -4.34
N ASN A 152 -6.02 -15.22 -4.98
CA ASN A 152 -4.99 -15.21 -6.02
C ASN A 152 -5.48 -15.96 -7.28
N PRO A 153 -5.77 -15.24 -8.38
CA PRO A 153 -5.92 -13.79 -8.47
C PRO A 153 -7.13 -13.29 -7.68
N ALA A 154 -7.08 -12.04 -7.20
CA ALA A 154 -8.16 -11.44 -6.42
C ALA A 154 -9.47 -11.38 -7.22
N ARG A 155 -10.57 -11.69 -6.56
CA ARG A 155 -11.93 -11.66 -7.13
C ARG A 155 -12.85 -10.89 -6.21
N LEU A 156 -13.86 -10.27 -6.81
CA LEU A 156 -14.92 -9.59 -6.06
C LEU A 156 -15.65 -10.57 -5.14
N ILE A 157 -15.71 -10.26 -3.86
CA ILE A 157 -16.48 -10.99 -2.86
C ILE A 157 -17.84 -10.34 -2.69
N ARG A 158 -17.86 -9.02 -2.40
CA ARG A 158 -19.06 -8.20 -2.22
C ARG A 158 -18.69 -6.71 -2.21
N TYR A 159 -19.66 -5.86 -2.16
CA TYR A 159 -19.47 -4.45 -1.86
C TYR A 159 -19.70 -4.17 -0.37
N VAL A 160 -19.00 -3.15 0.15
CA VAL A 160 -19.29 -2.55 1.46
C VAL A 160 -20.64 -1.84 1.33
N THR A 161 -21.63 -2.21 2.13
CA THR A 161 -22.93 -1.51 2.15
C THR A 161 -22.81 -0.26 3.03
N THR A 162 -23.53 0.81 2.66
CA THR A 162 -23.58 2.06 3.43
C THR A 162 -24.16 1.88 4.84
N GLU A 163 -24.83 0.78 5.10
CA GLU A 163 -25.36 0.40 6.42
C GLU A 163 -24.28 -0.18 7.36
N GLU A 164 -23.10 -0.49 6.84
CA GLU A 164 -21.94 -0.91 7.62
C GLU A 164 -20.80 0.08 7.45
N PRO A 165 -20.85 1.30 8.02
CA PRO A 165 -19.66 2.15 8.04
C PRO A 165 -18.54 1.38 8.74
N VAL A 166 -17.30 1.58 8.29
CA VAL A 166 -16.10 0.90 8.84
C VAL A 166 -16.06 1.03 10.38
N ALA A 167 -16.55 2.14 10.93
CA ALA A 167 -16.76 2.34 12.36
C ALA A 167 -17.71 1.32 12.98
N ALA A 168 -18.81 0.93 12.32
CA ALA A 168 -19.75 -0.04 12.85
C ALA A 168 -19.18 -1.48 12.91
N VAL A 169 -18.25 -1.84 12.02
CA VAL A 169 -17.50 -3.09 12.09
C VAL A 169 -16.60 -3.11 13.32
N TYR A 170 -16.00 -1.98 13.67
CA TYR A 170 -15.18 -1.82 14.87
C TYR A 170 -16.02 -1.91 16.15
N GLU A 171 -17.16 -1.27 16.19
CA GLU A 171 -18.05 -1.31 17.36
C GLU A 171 -18.63 -2.72 17.61
N ARG A 172 -19.00 -3.46 16.58
CA ARG A 172 -19.45 -4.87 16.71
C ARG A 172 -18.35 -5.76 17.31
N ARG A 173 -17.08 -5.51 17.04
CA ARG A 173 -15.97 -6.25 17.67
C ARG A 173 -15.84 -5.97 19.17
N LYS A 174 -16.13 -4.76 19.61
CA LYS A 174 -16.11 -4.39 21.02
C LYS A 174 -17.27 -4.99 21.82
N THR A 175 -18.42 -5.18 21.19
CA THR A 175 -19.63 -5.68 21.85
C THR A 175 -19.75 -7.21 21.86
N GLY A 176 -18.77 -7.95 21.34
CA GLY A 176 -18.76 -9.43 21.38
C GLY A 176 -19.82 -10.12 20.49
N ALA A 177 -20.49 -9.38 19.62
CA ALA A 177 -21.43 -9.97 18.66
C ALA A 177 -20.64 -10.78 17.61
N HIS A 178 -20.42 -12.07 17.88
CA HIS A 178 -19.80 -12.99 16.94
C HIS A 178 -20.68 -13.16 15.69
N ARG A 179 -20.07 -12.95 14.53
CA ARG A 179 -20.66 -13.39 13.26
C ARG A 179 -20.64 -14.91 13.16
N ALA A 180 -21.67 -15.44 12.51
CA ALA A 180 -21.62 -16.78 11.94
C ALA A 180 -20.38 -16.92 11.03
N PRO A 181 -19.73 -18.10 11.00
CA PRO A 181 -18.59 -18.33 10.14
C PRO A 181 -18.95 -18.05 8.68
N LEU A 182 -18.00 -17.46 7.96
CA LEU A 182 -18.07 -17.32 6.51
C LEU A 182 -18.14 -18.74 5.93
N GLN A 183 -19.28 -19.09 5.35
CA GLN A 183 -19.42 -20.29 4.53
C GLN A 183 -18.90 -20.02 3.13
#